data_e56eb839b39a2573ea1fcb1dcacdb5ec
#
_entry.id   e56eb839b39a2573ea1fcb1dcacdb5ec
#
_cell.length_a   1.000
_cell.length_b   1.000
_cell.length_c   1.000
_cell.angle_alpha   90.00
_cell.angle_beta   90.00
_cell.angle_gamma   90.00
#
_symmetry.space_group_name_H-M   'P 1'
#
loop_
_entity.id
_entity.type
_entity.pdbx_description
1 polymer ?
#
loop_
_entity_poly.entity_id
_entity_poly.type
_entity_poly.pdbx_seq_one_letter_code
_entity_poly.pdbx_strand_id
1 'polypeptide(L)'
;MSNLAARLMAASVLSVAAMAATAQPVEIEGVKFEPTAQVGGTTLQLNGAGLRTRAIFKVYVAGLYVPQKANDAAALLAQKGARRVAITMLRNVDAETFAGALNDGLRDNHTEAQFNSLKPQIDALNANLKAVGEAKKGAVILFEFIPGTGTRVMEGGQPRGTVIPGEDF
;
A
#
# COMPACT_ATOMS: atom_id res chain seq x y z
N MET A 1 18.49 15.81 75.08
CA MET A 1 19.45 15.03 74.25
C MET A 1 18.62 14.21 73.30
N SER A 2 18.29 14.75 72.17
CA SER A 2 17.32 14.25 71.24
C SER A 2 17.99 13.85 69.90
N ASN A 3 17.98 12.58 69.61
CA ASN A 3 18.47 12.05 68.35
C ASN A 3 17.37 12.16 67.28
N LEU A 4 17.59 13.08 66.35
CA LEU A 4 16.73 13.27 65.18
C LEU A 4 17.22 12.35 64.07
N ALA A 5 16.58 11.21 63.89
CA ALA A 5 16.87 10.29 62.79
C ALA A 5 16.27 10.81 61.50
N ALA A 6 17.11 11.26 60.60
CA ALA A 6 16.70 11.65 59.23
C ALA A 6 16.32 10.41 58.41
N ARG A 7 15.05 10.29 58.04
CA ARG A 7 14.53 9.29 57.05
C ARG A 7 14.76 9.83 55.66
N LEU A 8 15.75 9.32 54.96
CA LEU A 8 15.91 9.48 53.52
C LEU A 8 14.95 8.52 52.82
N MET A 9 13.84 9.03 52.25
CA MET A 9 13.00 8.32 51.29
C MET A 9 13.68 8.42 49.91
N ALA A 10 14.27 7.34 49.47
CA ALA A 10 14.70 7.19 48.07
C ALA A 10 13.50 6.88 47.23
N ALA A 11 12.98 7.86 46.48
CA ALA A 11 11.95 7.66 45.47
C ALA A 11 12.62 7.07 44.22
N SER A 12 12.50 5.76 44.03
CA SER A 12 12.90 5.07 42.80
C SER A 12 11.93 5.41 41.70
N VAL A 13 12.29 6.30 40.79
CA VAL A 13 11.54 6.55 39.57
C VAL A 13 11.82 5.39 38.61
N LEU A 14 10.84 4.49 38.51
CA LEU A 14 10.86 3.40 37.51
C LEU A 14 10.54 4.02 36.14
N SER A 15 11.54 4.34 35.36
CA SER A 15 11.36 4.74 33.96
C SER A 15 10.98 3.51 33.14
N VAL A 16 9.70 3.34 32.84
CA VAL A 16 9.23 2.37 31.87
C VAL A 16 9.58 2.90 30.47
N ALA A 17 10.71 2.47 29.93
CA ALA A 17 11.02 2.66 28.54
C ALA A 17 10.05 1.84 27.71
N ALA A 18 9.04 2.48 27.12
CA ALA A 18 8.19 1.86 26.12
C ALA A 18 9.06 1.51 24.90
N MET A 19 9.46 0.25 24.80
CA MET A 19 10.06 -0.28 23.56
C MET A 19 8.98 -0.23 22.48
N ALA A 20 9.06 0.76 21.61
CA ALA A 20 8.32 0.75 20.36
C ALA A 20 8.80 -0.46 19.58
N ALA A 21 7.97 -1.51 19.50
CA ALA A 21 8.24 -2.66 18.65
C ALA A 21 8.30 -2.16 17.19
N THR A 22 9.50 -1.97 16.66
CA THR A 22 9.70 -1.66 15.26
C THR A 22 9.30 -2.90 14.46
N ALA A 23 8.17 -2.80 13.74
CA ALA A 23 7.75 -3.85 12.83
C ALA A 23 8.89 -4.11 11.83
N GLN A 24 9.24 -5.37 11.63
CA GLN A 24 10.32 -5.77 10.72
C GLN A 24 9.85 -5.62 9.27
N PRO A 25 10.73 -5.21 8.35
CA PRO A 25 10.45 -5.24 6.92
C PRO A 25 10.10 -6.65 6.45
N VAL A 26 9.19 -6.74 5.48
CA VAL A 26 8.83 -8.01 4.82
C VAL A 26 9.62 -8.09 3.52
N GLU A 27 10.30 -9.22 3.28
CA GLU A 27 11.03 -9.46 2.05
C GLU A 27 10.44 -10.64 1.27
N ILE A 28 10.14 -10.44 -0.02
CA ILE A 28 9.63 -11.46 -0.94
C ILE A 28 10.39 -11.33 -2.25
N GLU A 29 11.00 -12.41 -2.72
CA GLU A 29 11.75 -12.44 -3.99
C GLU A 29 12.84 -11.35 -4.09
N GLY A 30 13.50 -11.02 -2.97
CA GLY A 30 14.51 -9.95 -2.91
C GLY A 30 13.92 -8.53 -2.90
N VAL A 31 12.59 -8.39 -2.89
CA VAL A 31 11.91 -7.09 -2.76
C VAL A 31 11.55 -6.85 -1.31
N LYS A 32 12.05 -5.74 -0.77
CA LYS A 32 11.84 -5.34 0.61
C LYS A 32 10.68 -4.33 0.70
N PHE A 33 9.72 -4.62 1.58
CA PHE A 33 8.62 -3.72 1.92
C PHE A 33 8.84 -3.16 3.31
N GLU A 34 8.95 -1.84 3.42
CA GLU A 34 9.02 -1.19 4.71
C GLU A 34 7.71 -1.35 5.48
N PRO A 35 7.73 -1.42 6.83
CA PRO A 35 6.53 -1.67 7.63
C PRO A 35 5.49 -0.55 7.55
N THR A 36 5.91 0.65 7.14
CA THR A 36 5.04 1.81 7.00
C THR A 36 5.29 2.56 5.70
N ALA A 37 4.29 3.34 5.26
CA ALA A 37 4.40 4.24 4.12
C ALA A 37 3.64 5.54 4.37
N GLN A 38 4.06 6.64 3.73
CA GLN A 38 3.37 7.93 3.80
C GLN A 38 2.54 8.16 2.53
N VAL A 39 1.26 8.48 2.68
CA VAL A 39 0.34 8.81 1.58
C VAL A 39 -0.55 9.97 1.98
N GLY A 40 -0.51 11.07 1.25
CA GLY A 40 -1.35 12.24 1.53
C GLY A 40 -1.22 12.78 2.97
N GLY A 41 -0.02 12.70 3.57
CA GLY A 41 0.22 13.11 4.96
C GLY A 41 -0.19 12.07 6.02
N THR A 42 -0.73 10.91 5.60
CA THR A 42 -1.15 9.83 6.51
C THR A 42 -0.11 8.72 6.53
N THR A 43 0.25 8.25 7.73
CA THR A 43 1.09 7.06 7.92
C THR A 43 0.22 5.82 7.78
N LEU A 44 0.58 4.96 6.82
CA LEU A 44 -0.07 3.68 6.58
C LEU A 44 0.82 2.54 7.07
N GLN A 45 0.21 1.41 7.42
CA GLN A 45 0.89 0.19 7.83
C GLN A 45 0.85 -0.85 6.71
N LEU A 46 1.94 -1.57 6.50
CA LEU A 46 1.95 -2.71 5.60
C LEU A 46 1.01 -3.79 6.16
N ASN A 47 -0.11 -4.03 5.48
CA ASN A 47 -1.06 -5.10 5.84
C ASN A 47 -0.52 -6.47 5.47
N GLY A 48 0.07 -6.55 4.28
CA GLY A 48 0.68 -7.77 3.77
C GLY A 48 1.29 -7.54 2.40
N ALA A 49 2.09 -8.49 1.96
CA ALA A 49 2.68 -8.51 0.63
C ALA A 49 2.60 -9.92 0.03
N GLY A 50 2.60 -10.01 -1.30
CA GLY A 50 2.47 -11.29 -1.99
C GLY A 50 3.10 -11.27 -3.38
N LEU A 51 3.47 -12.46 -3.86
CA LEU A 51 4.00 -12.70 -5.18
C LEU A 51 2.88 -12.98 -6.18
N ARG A 52 2.86 -12.28 -7.30
CA ARG A 52 2.01 -12.61 -8.47
C ARG A 52 2.79 -13.48 -9.44
N THR A 53 2.25 -14.66 -9.69
CA THR A 53 2.74 -15.55 -10.74
C THR A 53 1.71 -15.68 -11.87
N ARG A 54 2.18 -15.88 -13.11
CA ARG A 54 1.36 -16.27 -14.25
C ARG A 54 2.02 -17.47 -14.94
N ALA A 55 1.33 -18.59 -14.96
CA ALA A 55 1.94 -19.90 -15.25
C ALA A 55 3.18 -20.11 -14.37
N ILE A 56 4.35 -20.30 -14.95
CA ILE A 56 5.63 -20.52 -14.24
C ILE A 56 6.40 -19.21 -13.98
N PHE A 57 5.90 -18.08 -14.44
CA PHE A 57 6.65 -16.82 -14.37
C PHE A 57 6.26 -15.98 -13.17
N LYS A 58 7.25 -15.56 -12.38
CA LYS A 58 7.12 -14.53 -11.36
C LYS A 58 7.01 -13.17 -12.06
N VAL A 59 5.90 -12.47 -11.85
CA VAL A 59 5.60 -11.23 -12.59
C VAL A 59 5.93 -10.00 -11.76
N TYR A 60 5.39 -9.93 -10.55
CA TYR A 60 5.66 -8.84 -9.61
C TYR A 60 5.42 -9.28 -8.16
N VAL A 61 5.91 -8.50 -7.23
CA VAL A 61 5.51 -8.55 -5.82
C VAL A 61 4.67 -7.32 -5.52
N ALA A 62 3.56 -7.49 -4.80
CA ALA A 62 2.69 -6.39 -4.39
C ALA A 62 2.57 -6.32 -2.87
N GLY A 63 2.62 -5.11 -2.31
CA GLY A 63 2.37 -4.82 -0.91
C GLY A 63 1.17 -3.90 -0.76
N LEU A 64 0.27 -4.22 0.18
CA LEU A 64 -0.89 -3.41 0.52
C LEU A 64 -0.63 -2.65 1.81
N TYR A 65 -0.79 -1.32 1.76
CA TYR A 65 -0.68 -0.43 2.91
C TYR A 65 -2.03 0.21 3.21
N VAL A 66 -2.43 0.17 4.48
CA VAL A 66 -3.73 0.60 4.98
C VAL A 66 -3.58 1.39 6.29
N PRO A 67 -4.58 2.17 6.71
CA PRO A 67 -4.55 2.87 8.00
C PRO A 67 -4.42 1.93 9.20
N GLN A 68 -5.12 0.79 9.17
CA GLN A 68 -5.10 -0.22 10.23
C GLN A 68 -5.02 -1.62 9.61
N LYS A 69 -4.15 -2.48 10.18
CA LYS A 69 -4.07 -3.87 9.72
C LYS A 69 -5.38 -4.62 9.99
N ALA A 70 -5.76 -5.46 9.04
CA ALA A 70 -6.88 -6.37 9.18
C ALA A 70 -6.58 -7.72 8.52
N ASN A 71 -7.20 -8.79 9.03
CA ASN A 71 -6.93 -10.16 8.60
C ASN A 71 -7.97 -10.70 7.61
N ASP A 72 -9.02 -9.93 7.35
CA ASP A 72 -10.07 -10.31 6.40
C ASP A 72 -10.37 -9.20 5.39
N ALA A 73 -10.85 -9.60 4.22
CA ALA A 73 -11.10 -8.68 3.12
C ALA A 73 -12.24 -7.69 3.41
N ALA A 74 -13.28 -8.11 4.13
CA ALA A 74 -14.41 -7.24 4.43
C ALA A 74 -13.99 -6.08 5.34
N ALA A 75 -13.19 -6.37 6.39
CA ALA A 75 -12.63 -5.35 7.26
C ALA A 75 -11.67 -4.41 6.51
N LEU A 76 -10.88 -4.91 5.54
CA LEU A 76 -10.03 -4.08 4.71
C LEU A 76 -10.83 -3.15 3.80
N LEU A 77 -11.86 -3.67 3.14
CA LEU A 77 -12.72 -2.89 2.23
C LEU A 77 -13.59 -1.86 2.98
N ALA A 78 -13.96 -2.14 4.23
CA ALA A 78 -14.72 -1.21 5.06
C ALA A 78 -13.91 -0.02 5.57
N GLN A 79 -12.57 -0.09 5.53
CA GLN A 79 -11.72 1.01 6.00
C GLN A 79 -11.90 2.25 5.14
N LYS A 80 -11.96 3.39 5.82
CA LYS A 80 -11.89 4.72 5.19
C LYS A 80 -10.47 5.26 5.30
N GLY A 81 -10.13 6.20 4.45
CA GLY A 81 -8.82 6.85 4.49
C GLY A 81 -7.90 6.43 3.35
N ALA A 82 -6.66 6.93 3.40
CA ALA A 82 -5.67 6.69 2.38
C ALA A 82 -5.27 5.21 2.30
N ARG A 83 -4.90 4.76 1.11
CA ARG A 83 -4.45 3.39 0.84
C ARG A 83 -3.35 3.42 -0.21
N ARG A 84 -2.47 2.42 -0.19
CA ARG A 84 -1.45 2.23 -1.23
C ARG A 84 -1.33 0.76 -1.58
N VAL A 85 -1.30 0.48 -2.87
CA VAL A 85 -0.74 -0.76 -3.41
C VAL A 85 0.61 -0.42 -4.03
N ALA A 86 1.68 -1.06 -3.55
CA ALA A 86 3.02 -0.91 -4.09
C ALA A 86 3.38 -2.17 -4.87
N ILE A 87 3.65 -2.04 -6.16
CA ILE A 87 4.02 -3.15 -7.04
C ILE A 87 5.47 -2.99 -7.47
N THR A 88 6.31 -4.01 -7.21
CA THR A 88 7.67 -4.08 -7.75
C THR A 88 7.74 -5.15 -8.81
N MET A 89 8.11 -4.77 -10.03
CA MET A 89 8.17 -5.67 -11.18
C MET A 89 9.37 -6.61 -11.07
N LEU A 90 9.15 -7.92 -11.30
CA LEU A 90 10.21 -8.94 -11.35
C LEU A 90 10.67 -9.25 -12.76
N ARG A 91 9.95 -8.74 -13.76
CA ARG A 91 10.25 -8.85 -15.18
C ARG A 91 9.69 -7.65 -15.94
N ASN A 92 10.13 -7.48 -17.18
CA ASN A 92 9.53 -6.48 -18.06
C ASN A 92 8.12 -6.92 -18.49
N VAL A 93 7.18 -5.99 -18.45
CA VAL A 93 5.80 -6.19 -18.91
C VAL A 93 5.39 -4.93 -19.67
N ASP A 94 4.92 -5.08 -20.89
CA ASP A 94 4.40 -3.95 -21.66
C ASP A 94 3.12 -3.39 -21.03
N ALA A 95 2.82 -2.11 -21.31
CA ALA A 95 1.71 -1.38 -20.70
C ALA A 95 0.36 -2.04 -20.99
N GLU A 96 0.17 -2.59 -22.20
CA GLU A 96 -1.10 -3.21 -22.60
C GLU A 96 -1.35 -4.51 -21.84
N THR A 97 -0.33 -5.37 -21.76
CA THR A 97 -0.39 -6.61 -20.95
C THR A 97 -0.64 -6.31 -19.48
N PHE A 98 0.03 -5.26 -18.94
CA PHE A 98 -0.16 -4.89 -17.53
C PHE A 98 -1.57 -4.34 -17.26
N ALA A 99 -2.06 -3.44 -18.12
CA ALA A 99 -3.42 -2.90 -18.05
C ALA A 99 -4.48 -4.01 -18.22
N GLY A 100 -4.28 -4.92 -19.19
CA GLY A 100 -5.16 -6.07 -19.40
C GLY A 100 -5.28 -6.94 -18.17
N ALA A 101 -4.16 -7.28 -17.52
CA ALA A 101 -4.16 -8.10 -16.31
C ALA A 101 -4.88 -7.43 -15.11
N LEU A 102 -4.79 -6.09 -14.99
CA LEU A 102 -5.54 -5.35 -13.97
C LEU A 102 -7.04 -5.29 -14.30
N ASN A 103 -7.39 -5.08 -15.56
CA ASN A 103 -8.79 -5.09 -16.01
C ASN A 103 -9.45 -6.45 -15.80
N ASP A 104 -8.74 -7.56 -16.10
CA ASP A 104 -9.22 -8.91 -15.81
C ASP A 104 -9.48 -9.07 -14.30
N GLY A 105 -8.52 -8.64 -13.46
CA GLY A 105 -8.70 -8.69 -12.01
C GLY A 105 -9.86 -7.84 -11.51
N LEU A 106 -10.09 -6.64 -12.08
CA LEU A 106 -11.25 -5.82 -11.75
C LEU A 106 -12.56 -6.51 -12.16
N ARG A 107 -12.60 -7.11 -13.35
CA ARG A 107 -13.78 -7.84 -13.84
C ARG A 107 -14.10 -9.06 -12.99
N ASP A 108 -13.08 -9.81 -12.58
CA ASP A 108 -13.24 -11.03 -11.76
C ASP A 108 -13.74 -10.72 -10.33
N ASN A 109 -13.52 -9.50 -9.84
CA ASN A 109 -13.89 -9.09 -8.48
C ASN A 109 -15.14 -8.20 -8.39
N HIS A 110 -15.79 -7.90 -9.52
CA HIS A 110 -16.99 -7.06 -9.57
C HIS A 110 -18.10 -7.74 -10.37
N THR A 111 -19.34 -7.42 -10.03
CA THR A 111 -20.47 -7.75 -10.92
C THR A 111 -20.36 -6.90 -12.19
N GLU A 112 -21.02 -7.35 -13.27
CA GLU A 112 -21.03 -6.59 -14.53
C GLU A 112 -21.56 -5.15 -14.35
N ALA A 113 -22.59 -4.98 -13.52
CA ALA A 113 -23.14 -3.66 -13.22
C ALA A 113 -22.10 -2.76 -12.48
N GLN A 114 -21.39 -3.29 -11.49
CA GLN A 114 -20.32 -2.57 -10.80
C GLN A 114 -19.16 -2.23 -11.73
N PHE A 115 -18.72 -3.20 -12.54
CA PHE A 115 -17.64 -2.96 -13.51
C PHE A 115 -18.03 -1.87 -14.52
N ASN A 116 -19.26 -1.89 -15.02
CA ASN A 116 -19.77 -0.88 -15.95
C ASN A 116 -19.90 0.51 -15.29
N SER A 117 -20.26 0.59 -14.01
CA SER A 117 -20.32 1.87 -13.29
C SER A 117 -18.92 2.48 -13.07
N LEU A 118 -17.88 1.67 -12.97
CA LEU A 118 -16.48 2.08 -12.80
C LEU A 118 -15.74 2.33 -14.13
N LYS A 119 -16.44 2.16 -15.28
CA LYS A 119 -15.80 2.26 -16.59
C LYS A 119 -15.02 3.57 -16.82
N PRO A 120 -15.49 4.77 -16.44
CA PRO A 120 -14.71 5.99 -16.59
C PRO A 120 -13.38 5.97 -15.81
N GLN A 121 -13.40 5.41 -14.60
CA GLN A 121 -12.20 5.29 -13.76
C GLN A 121 -11.24 4.24 -14.32
N ILE A 122 -11.76 3.13 -14.84
CA ILE A 122 -10.98 2.08 -15.50
C ILE A 122 -10.32 2.63 -16.77
N ASP A 123 -11.02 3.41 -17.56
CA ASP A 123 -10.47 4.04 -18.78
C ASP A 123 -9.35 5.04 -18.41
N ALA A 124 -9.53 5.83 -17.33
CA ALA A 124 -8.49 6.72 -16.81
C ALA A 124 -7.28 5.95 -16.27
N LEU A 125 -7.50 4.82 -15.56
CA LEU A 125 -6.43 3.93 -15.12
C LEU A 125 -5.63 3.41 -16.31
N ASN A 126 -6.30 2.92 -17.35
CA ASN A 126 -5.66 2.40 -18.56
C ASN A 126 -4.82 3.48 -19.25
N ALA A 127 -5.30 4.74 -19.30
CA ALA A 127 -4.55 5.86 -19.84
C ALA A 127 -3.30 6.15 -18.99
N ASN A 128 -3.41 6.12 -17.65
CA ASN A 128 -2.28 6.30 -16.75
C ASN A 128 -1.22 5.19 -16.91
N LEU A 129 -1.65 3.95 -17.06
CA LEU A 129 -0.74 2.81 -17.29
C LEU A 129 -0.03 2.91 -18.65
N LYS A 130 -0.72 3.40 -19.69
CA LYS A 130 -0.06 3.72 -20.96
C LYS A 130 1.01 4.81 -20.81
N ALA A 131 0.78 5.79 -19.91
CA ALA A 131 1.78 6.82 -19.61
C ALA A 131 2.98 6.29 -18.79
N VAL A 132 2.85 5.17 -18.08
CA VAL A 132 3.97 4.41 -17.50
C VAL A 132 4.81 3.78 -18.61
N GLY A 133 4.17 3.28 -19.68
CA GLY A 133 4.83 2.55 -20.76
C GLY A 133 5.21 1.12 -20.36
N GLU A 134 6.39 0.66 -20.78
CA GLU A 134 6.90 -0.65 -20.37
C GLU A 134 7.26 -0.63 -18.88
N ALA A 135 6.58 -1.43 -18.08
CA ALA A 135 6.91 -1.67 -16.68
C ALA A 135 8.17 -2.57 -16.61
N LYS A 136 9.33 -1.96 -16.46
CA LYS A 136 10.63 -2.67 -16.47
C LYS A 136 10.84 -3.44 -15.18
N LYS A 137 11.63 -4.52 -15.27
CA LYS A 137 12.10 -5.24 -14.08
C LYS A 137 12.75 -4.26 -13.09
N GLY A 138 12.34 -4.34 -11.82
CA GLY A 138 12.78 -3.44 -10.75
C GLY A 138 11.98 -2.13 -10.66
N ALA A 139 11.13 -1.79 -11.64
CA ALA A 139 10.27 -0.62 -11.54
C ALA A 139 9.29 -0.78 -10.37
N VAL A 140 9.09 0.32 -9.64
CA VAL A 140 8.12 0.41 -8.55
C VAL A 140 6.96 1.27 -9.02
N ILE A 141 5.78 0.66 -9.11
CA ILE A 141 4.53 1.32 -9.48
C ILE A 141 3.65 1.38 -8.25
N LEU A 142 3.19 2.58 -7.89
CA LEU A 142 2.33 2.81 -6.73
C LEU A 142 0.95 3.24 -7.21
N PHE A 143 -0.07 2.62 -6.64
CA PHE A 143 -1.46 3.07 -6.72
C PHE A 143 -1.81 3.64 -5.35
N GLU A 144 -2.11 4.93 -5.30
CA GLU A 144 -2.34 5.65 -4.06
C GLU A 144 -3.70 6.32 -4.08
N PHE A 145 -4.59 5.86 -3.23
CA PHE A 145 -5.85 6.55 -2.97
C PHE A 145 -5.66 7.58 -1.85
N ILE A 146 -6.13 8.80 -2.08
CA ILE A 146 -6.13 9.90 -1.11
C ILE A 146 -7.56 10.43 -1.01
N PRO A 147 -8.21 10.37 0.17
CA PRO A 147 -9.57 10.88 0.36
C PRO A 147 -9.72 12.33 -0.10
N GLY A 148 -10.83 12.63 -0.76
CA GLY A 148 -11.10 13.97 -1.31
C GLY A 148 -10.28 14.36 -2.54
N THR A 149 -9.28 13.52 -2.91
CA THR A 149 -8.46 13.73 -4.12
C THR A 149 -8.76 12.68 -5.18
N GLY A 150 -8.68 11.40 -4.81
CA GLY A 150 -8.85 10.26 -5.70
C GLY A 150 -7.61 9.37 -5.76
N THR A 151 -7.55 8.49 -6.75
CA THR A 151 -6.45 7.54 -6.97
C THR A 151 -5.43 8.11 -7.96
N ARG A 152 -4.14 8.04 -7.61
CA ARG A 152 -3.03 8.40 -8.49
C ARG A 152 -2.13 7.20 -8.74
N VAL A 153 -1.56 7.16 -9.94
CA VAL A 153 -0.51 6.20 -10.32
C VAL A 153 0.83 6.92 -10.24
N MET A 154 1.80 6.31 -9.58
CA MET A 154 3.15 6.85 -9.43
C MET A 154 4.16 5.82 -9.94
N GLU A 155 5.21 6.27 -10.60
CA GLU A 155 6.36 5.45 -10.96
C GLU A 155 7.65 6.26 -10.85
N GLY A 156 8.68 5.68 -10.23
CA GLY A 156 9.95 6.37 -9.99
C GLY A 156 9.79 7.67 -9.18
N GLY A 157 8.80 7.74 -8.29
CA GLY A 157 8.49 8.92 -7.48
C GLY A 157 7.73 10.03 -8.23
N GLN A 158 7.37 9.83 -9.49
CA GLN A 158 6.65 10.80 -10.32
C GLN A 158 5.22 10.33 -10.61
N PRO A 159 4.23 11.23 -10.63
CA PRO A 159 2.87 10.88 -11.07
C PRO A 159 2.87 10.52 -12.56
N ARG A 160 2.06 9.51 -12.91
CA ARG A 160 1.82 9.08 -14.28
C ARG A 160 0.36 9.30 -14.64
N GLY A 161 0.12 10.13 -15.64
CA GLY A 161 -1.22 10.49 -16.08
C GLY A 161 -1.95 11.43 -15.10
N THR A 162 -3.24 11.27 -14.99
CA THR A 162 -4.14 12.13 -14.20
C THR A 162 -4.64 11.43 -12.95
N VAL A 163 -5.09 12.22 -11.96
CA VAL A 163 -5.80 11.68 -10.80
C VAL A 163 -7.14 11.10 -11.23
N ILE A 164 -7.45 9.90 -10.77
CA ILE A 164 -8.72 9.21 -11.03
C ILE A 164 -9.66 9.55 -9.88
N PRO A 165 -10.76 10.28 -10.16
CA PRO A 165 -11.68 10.71 -9.10
C PRO A 165 -12.56 9.54 -8.63
N GLY A 166 -13.07 9.67 -7.40
CA GLY A 166 -14.00 8.73 -6.78
C GLY A 166 -13.38 8.01 -5.58
N GLU A 167 -14.22 7.67 -4.61
CA GLU A 167 -13.84 6.91 -3.41
C GLU A 167 -14.09 5.41 -3.56
N ASP A 168 -14.88 5.01 -4.56
CA ASP A 168 -15.28 3.62 -4.82
C ASP A 168 -14.30 2.89 -5.78
N PHE A 169 -13.23 3.60 -6.19
CA PHE A 169 -12.24 3.06 -7.13
C PHE A 169 -10.89 2.77 -6.46
#